data_781d09c57581a1844f9d34a8fcdffc7b
#
_entry.id   781d09c57581a1844f9d34a8fcdffc7b
#
_cell.length_a   1.000
_cell.length_b   1.000
_cell.length_c   1.000
_cell.angle_alpha   90.00
_cell.angle_beta   90.00
_cell.angle_gamma   90.00
#
_symmetry.space_group_name_H-M   'P 1'
#
loop_
_entity.id
_entity.type
_entity.pdbx_description
1 polymer ?
#
loop_
_entity_poly.entity_id
_entity_poly.type
_entity_poly.pdbx_seq_one_letter_code
_entity_poly.pdbx_strand_id
1 'polypeptide(L)' 'MAQITKETRIGELLNINLDAAAPILMGIGMHCLGCPASQMETIAEAAAVHGIDADELVRMLNDKIDAAPTE' A
#
# COMPACT_ATOMS: atom_id res chain seq x y z
N MET A 1 -7.07 13.72 3.43
CA MET A 1 -5.74 13.49 3.91
C MET A 1 -5.54 12.01 4.22
N ALA A 2 -4.60 11.40 3.58
CA ALA A 2 -4.37 9.98 3.76
C ALA A 2 -3.66 9.72 5.07
N GLN A 3 -4.06 8.64 5.72
CA GLN A 3 -3.48 8.25 7.00
C GLN A 3 -3.05 6.79 6.93
N ILE A 4 -2.08 6.53 6.10
CA ILE A 4 -1.57 5.17 5.95
C ILE A 4 -0.54 4.92 7.03
N THR A 5 -0.66 3.79 7.71
CA THR A 5 0.29 3.37 8.73
C THR A 5 0.74 1.95 8.41
N LYS A 6 1.70 1.47 9.19
CA LYS A 6 2.19 0.12 9.01
C LYS A 6 1.12 -0.92 9.30
N GLU A 7 0.14 -0.58 10.13
CA GLU A 7 -0.97 -1.48 10.44
C GLU A 7 -2.10 -1.42 9.44
N THR A 8 -2.08 -0.50 8.51
CA THR A 8 -3.11 -0.43 7.48
C THR A 8 -3.06 -1.69 6.63
N ARG A 9 -4.20 -2.30 6.38
CA ARG A 9 -4.24 -3.50 5.54
C ARG A 9 -4.26 -3.12 4.08
N ILE A 10 -3.75 -4.02 3.27
CA ILE A 10 -3.67 -3.77 1.83
C ILE A 10 -5.06 -3.51 1.25
N GLY A 11 -6.07 -4.26 1.70
CA GLY A 11 -7.43 -4.04 1.24
C GLY A 11 -7.94 -2.64 1.57
N GLU A 12 -7.62 -2.16 2.76
CA GLU A 12 -8.00 -0.80 3.14
C GLU A 12 -7.30 0.23 2.28
N LEU A 13 -6.00 0.00 2.04
CA LEU A 13 -5.22 0.91 1.20
C LEU A 13 -5.80 1.01 -0.21
N LEU A 14 -6.18 -0.13 -0.78
CA LEU A 14 -6.76 -0.14 -2.11
C LEU A 14 -8.10 0.58 -2.15
N ASN A 15 -8.86 0.52 -1.06
CA ASN A 15 -10.12 1.26 -0.98
C ASN A 15 -9.90 2.76 -0.86
N ILE A 16 -8.80 3.17 -0.23
CA ILE A 16 -8.51 4.59 -0.08
C ILE A 16 -8.13 5.19 -1.43
N ASN A 17 -7.20 4.56 -2.14
CA ASN A 17 -6.78 5.09 -3.43
C ASN A 17 -6.08 4.00 -4.23
N LEU A 18 -6.86 3.28 -5.00
CA LEU A 18 -6.33 2.17 -5.81
C LEU A 18 -5.32 2.67 -6.83
N ASP A 19 -5.63 3.80 -7.47
CA ASP A 19 -4.78 4.30 -8.56
C ASP A 19 -3.39 4.68 -8.06
N ALA A 20 -3.29 5.20 -6.85
CA ALA A 20 -2.01 5.58 -6.29
C ALA A 20 -1.26 4.36 -5.74
N ALA A 21 -2.00 3.44 -5.11
CA ALA A 21 -1.39 2.34 -4.38
C ALA A 21 -0.94 1.20 -5.30
N ALA A 22 -1.73 0.88 -6.32
CA ALA A 22 -1.45 -0.30 -7.13
C ALA A 22 -0.06 -0.25 -7.78
N PRO A 23 0.35 0.85 -8.43
CA PRO A 23 1.68 0.85 -9.06
C PRO A 23 2.80 0.66 -8.05
N ILE A 24 2.65 1.23 -6.85
CA ILE A 24 3.68 1.10 -5.83
C ILE A 24 3.76 -0.35 -5.35
N LEU A 25 2.61 -0.95 -5.06
CA LEU A 25 2.58 -2.33 -4.57
C LEU A 25 3.08 -3.29 -5.64
N MET A 26 2.71 -3.08 -6.89
CA MET A 26 3.21 -3.93 -7.97
C MET A 26 4.70 -3.74 -8.16
N GLY A 27 5.19 -2.53 -7.93
CA GLY A 27 6.61 -2.25 -8.05
C GLY A 27 7.46 -2.98 -7.03
N ILE A 28 6.92 -3.33 -5.87
CA ILE A 28 7.66 -4.09 -4.87
C ILE A 28 7.47 -5.59 -5.02
N GLY A 29 6.70 -6.02 -6.01
CA GLY A 29 6.57 -7.44 -6.31
C GLY A 29 5.24 -8.07 -5.96
N MET A 30 4.27 -7.29 -5.52
CA MET A 30 2.96 -7.84 -5.23
C MET A 30 2.17 -7.97 -6.51
N HIS A 31 1.82 -9.19 -6.87
CA HIS A 31 1.13 -9.45 -8.13
C HIS A 31 -0.34 -9.77 -7.96
N CYS A 32 -0.76 -10.14 -6.75
CA CYS A 32 -2.13 -10.59 -6.52
C CYS A 32 -2.87 -9.62 -5.64
N LEU A 33 -3.03 -8.40 -6.11
CA LEU A 33 -3.70 -7.38 -5.29
C LEU A 33 -5.16 -7.69 -5.04
N GLY A 34 -5.78 -8.49 -5.92
CA GLY A 34 -7.17 -8.86 -5.75
C GLY A 34 -7.38 -10.07 -4.85
N CYS A 35 -6.33 -10.73 -4.40
CA CYS A 35 -6.47 -11.91 -3.56
C CYS A 35 -6.90 -11.53 -2.15
N PRO A 36 -7.91 -12.19 -1.59
CA PRO A 36 -8.32 -11.88 -0.22
C PRO A 36 -7.17 -12.05 0.78
N ALA A 37 -6.32 -13.05 0.59
CA ALA A 37 -5.19 -13.26 1.51
C ALA A 37 -4.24 -12.07 1.48
N SER A 38 -3.93 -11.55 0.30
CA SER A 38 -3.04 -10.41 0.18
C SER A 38 -3.68 -9.17 0.80
N GLN A 39 -4.97 -8.99 0.60
CA GLN A 39 -5.65 -7.80 1.11
C GLN A 39 -5.74 -7.78 2.63
N MET A 40 -5.65 -8.93 3.28
CA MET A 40 -5.70 -8.99 4.73
C MET A 40 -4.35 -8.70 5.39
N GLU A 41 -3.27 -8.72 4.62
CA GLU A 41 -1.95 -8.39 5.15
C GLU A 41 -1.85 -6.91 5.44
N THR A 42 -1.11 -6.58 6.50
CA THR A 42 -0.78 -5.19 6.78
C THR A 42 0.37 -4.75 5.88
N ILE A 43 0.54 -3.44 5.79
CA ILE A 43 1.66 -2.90 5.01
C ILE A 43 2.99 -3.40 5.57
N ALA A 44 3.10 -3.48 6.90
CA ALA A 44 4.32 -3.99 7.52
C ALA A 44 4.60 -5.44 7.12
N GLU A 45 3.56 -6.25 7.10
CA GLU A 45 3.71 -7.66 6.71
C GLU A 45 4.11 -7.79 5.25
N ALA A 46 3.49 -7.00 4.39
CA ALA A 46 3.82 -7.03 2.98
C ALA A 46 5.25 -6.58 2.75
N ALA A 47 5.68 -5.53 3.44
CA ALA A 47 7.04 -5.04 3.32
C ALA A 47 8.05 -6.11 3.74
N ALA A 48 7.76 -6.82 4.84
CA ALA A 48 8.65 -7.86 5.32
C ALA A 48 8.78 -9.00 4.32
N VAL A 49 7.65 -9.41 3.74
CA VAL A 49 7.65 -10.50 2.77
C VAL A 49 8.48 -10.13 1.54
N HIS A 50 8.41 -8.87 1.11
CA HIS A 50 9.10 -8.43 -0.09
C HIS A 50 10.46 -7.79 0.19
N GLY A 51 10.90 -7.84 1.45
CA GLY A 51 12.26 -7.42 1.80
C GLY A 51 12.51 -5.93 1.75
N ILE A 52 11.49 -5.12 2.00
CA ILE A 52 11.65 -3.67 2.01
C ILE A 52 11.29 -3.10 3.38
N ASP A 53 11.72 -1.87 3.60
CA ASP A 53 11.47 -1.17 4.85
C ASP A 53 10.01 -0.71 4.90
N ALA A 54 9.30 -1.13 5.96
CA ALA A 54 7.89 -0.78 6.10
C ALA A 54 7.70 0.74 6.22
N ASP A 55 8.57 1.41 6.94
CA ASP A 55 8.47 2.88 7.08
C ASP A 55 8.63 3.57 5.74
N GLU A 56 9.55 3.09 4.92
CA GLU A 56 9.76 3.65 3.60
C GLU A 56 8.54 3.43 2.73
N LEU A 57 7.97 2.23 2.79
CA LEU A 57 6.78 1.93 1.99
C LEU A 57 5.61 2.82 2.40
N VAL A 58 5.41 3.00 3.70
CA VAL A 58 4.35 3.87 4.20
C VAL A 58 4.55 5.29 3.69
N ARG A 59 5.79 5.77 3.75
CA ARG A 59 6.08 7.12 3.28
C ARG A 59 5.78 7.28 1.80
N MET A 60 6.20 6.31 1.00
CA MET A 60 5.95 6.35 -0.44
C MET A 60 4.45 6.37 -0.74
N LEU A 61 3.69 5.56 -0.02
CA LEU A 61 2.25 5.49 -0.23
C LEU A 61 1.57 6.79 0.16
N ASN A 62 1.93 7.34 1.31
CA ASN A 62 1.34 8.60 1.75
C ASN A 62 1.69 9.73 0.81
N ASP A 63 2.94 9.80 0.35
CA ASP A 63 3.34 10.83 -0.59
C ASP A 63 2.53 10.75 -1.87
N LYS A 64 2.32 9.55 -2.37
CA LYS A 64 1.61 9.38 -3.63
C LYS A 64 0.13 9.72 -3.47
N ILE A 65 -0.46 9.29 -2.38
CA ILE A 65 -1.88 9.54 -2.14
C ILE A 65 -2.13 11.04 -1.91
N ASP A 66 -1.26 11.67 -1.11
CA ASP A 66 -1.42 13.11 -0.84
C ASP A 66 -1.17 13.95 -2.09
N ALA A 67 -0.27 13.50 -2.96
CA ALA A 67 0.03 14.25 -4.18
C ALA A 67 -1.04 14.06 -5.24
N ALA A 68 -1.80 12.98 -5.18
CA ALA A 68 -2.80 12.70 -6.21
C ALA A 68 -3.98 13.66 -6.10
N PRO A 69 -4.46 14.19 -7.22
CA PRO A 69 -5.66 15.02 -7.18
C PRO A 69 -6.84 14.18 -6.75
N THR A 70 -7.68 14.75 -5.94
CA THR A 70 -8.83 14.01 -5.48
C THR A 70 -10.06 14.30 -6.28
N GLU A 71 -10.04 15.18 -7.08
CA GLU A 71 -11.13 15.60 -7.82
C GLU A 71 -11.64 15.13 -8.70
#